data_5a89ca01b606be54d5fd6c9f5496b68b
#
_entry.id   5a89ca01b606be54d5fd6c9f5496b68b
#
_cell.length_a   1.000
_cell.length_b   1.000
_cell.length_c   1.000
_cell.angle_alpha   90.00
_cell.angle_beta   90.00
_cell.angle_gamma   90.00
#
_symmetry.space_group_name_H-M   'P 1'
#
loop_
_entity.id
_entity.type
_entity.pdbx_description
1 polymer ?
#
loop_
_entity_poly.entity_id
_entity_poly.type
_entity_poly.pdbx_seq_one_letter_code
_entity_poly.pdbx_strand_id
1 'polypeptide(L)'
;MNKKITELTDLPSPAGADILAIVDDVAGTATTKKVTATNLMTLAPVQSVAGQTGAVTVSAGDLTDGNFDGEAILGFDASINDQTGTAYTLLSSDNGKVVVLDNASAVTVTVPSGLGAGFNCSFVQKGAGQVTFSASSTTIYNRQSHTKINAQYGVASIVAYAADTFVLAGDTAS
;
A
#
# COMPACT_ATOMS: atom_id res chain seq x y z
N MET A 1 -56.96 15.09 -12.81
CA MET A 1 -56.89 13.80 -13.53
C MET A 1 -55.95 12.91 -12.73
N ASN A 2 -56.45 11.77 -12.22
CA ASN A 2 -55.64 10.84 -11.44
C ASN A 2 -54.91 9.90 -12.41
N LYS A 3 -53.58 10.04 -12.51
CA LYS A 3 -52.72 9.12 -13.30
C LYS A 3 -52.35 7.90 -12.44
N LYS A 4 -52.28 6.73 -13.05
CA LYS A 4 -51.64 5.57 -12.43
C LYS A 4 -50.12 5.79 -12.35
N ILE A 5 -49.45 5.17 -11.38
CA ILE A 5 -47.98 5.28 -11.23
C ILE A 5 -47.23 4.90 -12.53
N THR A 6 -47.76 3.91 -13.25
CA THR A 6 -47.22 3.45 -14.55
C THR A 6 -47.39 4.43 -15.71
N GLU A 7 -48.19 5.48 -15.52
CA GLU A 7 -48.48 6.53 -16.53
C GLU A 7 -47.67 7.82 -16.25
N LEU A 8 -46.82 7.82 -15.21
CA LEU A 8 -45.96 8.93 -14.86
C LEU A 8 -44.69 8.92 -15.75
N THR A 9 -44.24 10.10 -16.06
CA THR A 9 -42.96 10.26 -16.78
C THR A 9 -41.81 9.98 -15.80
N ASP A 10 -40.81 9.24 -16.26
CA ASP A 10 -39.62 9.00 -15.47
C ASP A 10 -38.92 10.32 -15.10
N LEU A 11 -38.39 10.38 -13.89
CA LEU A 11 -37.53 11.45 -13.43
C LEU A 11 -36.07 11.01 -13.52
N PRO A 12 -35.35 11.32 -14.61
CA PRO A 12 -34.02 10.76 -14.86
C PRO A 12 -32.95 11.28 -13.92
N SER A 13 -33.20 12.41 -13.26
CA SER A 13 -32.23 13.05 -12.38
C SER A 13 -32.93 13.67 -11.17
N PRO A 14 -33.26 12.89 -10.13
CA PRO A 14 -33.92 13.42 -8.94
C PRO A 14 -32.99 14.36 -8.17
N ALA A 15 -33.53 15.49 -7.73
CA ALA A 15 -32.88 16.39 -6.80
C ALA A 15 -33.16 15.96 -5.35
N GLY A 16 -32.28 16.35 -4.41
CA GLY A 16 -32.41 15.97 -3.00
C GLY A 16 -33.74 16.41 -2.34
N ALA A 17 -34.41 17.44 -2.89
CA ALA A 17 -35.69 17.93 -2.42
C ALA A 17 -36.90 17.21 -3.07
N ASP A 18 -36.68 16.38 -4.09
CA ASP A 18 -37.76 15.63 -4.73
C ASP A 18 -38.39 14.64 -3.75
N ILE A 19 -39.69 14.40 -3.90
CA ILE A 19 -40.50 13.68 -2.93
C ILE A 19 -40.99 12.37 -3.52
N LEU A 20 -40.76 11.28 -2.78
CA LEU A 20 -41.42 10.00 -3.00
C LEU A 20 -42.60 9.85 -2.05
N ALA A 21 -43.71 9.34 -2.57
CA ALA A 21 -44.82 8.86 -1.74
C ALA A 21 -44.56 7.42 -1.30
N ILE A 22 -44.58 7.17 -0.01
CA ILE A 22 -44.45 5.81 0.57
C ILE A 22 -45.65 5.47 1.42
N VAL A 23 -45.95 4.18 1.53
CA VAL A 23 -46.96 3.69 2.48
C VAL A 23 -46.19 3.25 3.74
N ASP A 24 -46.53 3.90 4.85
CA ASP A 24 -45.98 3.61 6.17
C ASP A 24 -46.94 2.67 6.93
N ASP A 25 -46.38 1.76 7.73
CA ASP A 25 -47.10 0.81 8.57
C ASP A 25 -48.06 -0.08 7.78
N VAL A 26 -47.51 -0.93 6.92
CA VAL A 26 -48.31 -1.89 6.10
C VAL A 26 -49.03 -2.93 6.94
N ALA A 27 -48.58 -3.17 8.18
CA ALA A 27 -49.20 -4.15 9.11
C ALA A 27 -50.30 -3.57 10.00
N GLY A 28 -50.42 -2.24 10.09
CA GLY A 28 -51.43 -1.52 10.87
C GLY A 28 -52.36 -0.70 9.99
N THR A 29 -52.69 0.54 10.44
CA THR A 29 -53.44 1.49 9.61
C THR A 29 -52.50 2.15 8.62
N ALA A 30 -52.50 1.65 7.40
CA ALA A 30 -51.63 2.18 6.34
C ALA A 30 -51.86 3.67 6.07
N THR A 31 -50.84 4.47 6.14
CA THR A 31 -50.86 5.90 5.83
C THR A 31 -49.86 6.23 4.73
N THR A 32 -50.26 7.12 3.81
CA THR A 32 -49.38 7.60 2.78
C THR A 32 -48.54 8.76 3.35
N LYS A 33 -47.24 8.61 3.35
CA LYS A 33 -46.29 9.63 3.77
C LYS A 33 -45.36 10.02 2.61
N LYS A 34 -44.70 11.15 2.76
CA LYS A 34 -43.66 11.60 1.82
C LYS A 34 -42.29 11.39 2.40
N VAL A 35 -41.34 10.98 1.57
CA VAL A 35 -39.92 10.97 1.88
C VAL A 35 -39.17 11.76 0.80
N THR A 36 -38.19 12.55 1.17
CA THR A 36 -37.33 13.21 0.19
C THR A 36 -36.27 12.23 -0.33
N ALA A 37 -35.78 12.47 -1.54
CA ALA A 37 -34.67 11.70 -2.09
C ALA A 37 -33.44 11.71 -1.16
N THR A 38 -33.13 12.87 -0.56
CA THR A 38 -32.07 12.98 0.45
C THR A 38 -32.29 12.03 1.64
N ASN A 39 -33.50 12.01 2.22
CA ASN A 39 -33.77 11.17 3.38
C ASN A 39 -33.74 9.68 3.02
N LEU A 40 -34.14 9.29 1.80
CA LEU A 40 -34.04 7.92 1.34
C LEU A 40 -32.58 7.47 1.20
N MET A 41 -31.72 8.36 0.67
CA MET A 41 -30.28 8.08 0.52
C MET A 41 -29.57 7.97 1.86
N THR A 42 -30.01 8.68 2.91
CA THR A 42 -29.42 8.55 4.26
C THR A 42 -29.62 7.18 4.90
N LEU A 43 -30.60 6.40 4.43
CA LEU A 43 -30.84 5.03 4.88
C LEU A 43 -29.96 3.98 4.17
N ALA A 44 -29.22 4.36 3.14
CA ALA A 44 -28.31 3.43 2.46
C ALA A 44 -27.20 2.98 3.43
N PRO A 45 -26.86 1.68 3.50
CA PRO A 45 -25.86 1.15 4.43
C PRO A 45 -24.48 1.78 4.27
N VAL A 46 -24.11 2.15 3.05
CA VAL A 46 -22.84 2.82 2.72
C VAL A 46 -23.16 4.04 1.86
N GLN A 47 -23.00 5.22 2.43
CA GLN A 47 -23.26 6.49 1.73
C GLN A 47 -21.97 7.12 1.16
N SER A 48 -20.86 6.80 1.75
CA SER A 48 -19.54 7.22 1.27
C SER A 48 -18.47 6.23 1.73
N VAL A 49 -17.41 6.12 0.95
CA VAL A 49 -16.16 5.47 1.34
C VAL A 49 -15.06 6.52 1.21
N ALA A 50 -14.25 6.71 2.25
CA ALA A 50 -13.22 7.75 2.29
C ALA A 50 -13.75 9.17 1.92
N GLY A 51 -14.99 9.50 2.29
CA GLY A 51 -15.63 10.77 1.97
C GLY A 51 -16.12 10.92 0.53
N GLN A 52 -15.96 9.92 -0.31
CA GLN A 52 -16.46 9.89 -1.69
C GLN A 52 -17.82 9.21 -1.78
N THR A 53 -18.67 9.68 -2.69
CA THR A 53 -20.01 9.17 -2.95
C THR A 53 -20.15 8.67 -4.39
N GLY A 54 -21.05 7.73 -4.64
CA GLY A 54 -21.27 7.15 -5.98
C GLY A 54 -20.33 5.96 -6.24
N ALA A 55 -19.75 5.87 -7.44
CA ALA A 55 -18.73 4.87 -7.76
C ALA A 55 -17.40 5.28 -7.11
N VAL A 56 -17.05 4.65 -6.00
CA VAL A 56 -15.85 4.98 -5.24
C VAL A 56 -14.70 4.06 -5.66
N THR A 57 -13.60 4.65 -6.10
CA THR A 57 -12.33 3.95 -6.29
C THR A 57 -11.48 4.17 -5.05
N VAL A 58 -11.20 3.11 -4.31
CA VAL A 58 -10.31 3.16 -3.15
C VAL A 58 -8.89 2.94 -3.66
N SER A 59 -8.02 3.92 -3.48
CA SER A 59 -6.60 3.83 -3.80
C SER A 59 -5.78 3.41 -2.59
N ALA A 60 -4.54 2.97 -2.80
CA ALA A 60 -3.65 2.62 -1.69
C ALA A 60 -3.39 3.79 -0.72
N GLY A 61 -3.51 5.04 -1.18
CA GLY A 61 -3.39 6.22 -0.34
C GLY A 61 -4.61 6.48 0.58
N ASP A 62 -5.76 5.88 0.27
CA ASP A 62 -6.97 6.01 1.09
C ASP A 62 -6.96 5.05 2.30
N LEU A 63 -5.97 4.17 2.35
CA LEU A 63 -5.84 3.10 3.34
C LEU A 63 -4.76 3.47 4.37
N THR A 64 -4.93 4.62 5.03
CA THR A 64 -3.90 5.21 5.90
C THR A 64 -3.85 4.65 7.32
N ASP A 65 -4.82 3.84 7.74
CA ASP A 65 -4.97 3.41 9.14
C ASP A 65 -4.23 2.12 9.52
N GLY A 66 -3.31 1.65 8.70
CA GLY A 66 -2.37 0.59 9.11
C GLY A 66 -2.98 -0.77 9.50
N ASN A 67 -4.28 -0.96 9.40
CA ASN A 67 -4.94 -2.22 9.72
C ASN A 67 -5.33 -3.01 8.46
N PHE A 68 -4.39 -3.08 7.51
CA PHE A 68 -4.47 -4.01 6.40
C PHE A 68 -3.89 -5.33 6.88
N ASP A 69 -4.74 -6.30 7.19
CA ASP A 69 -4.24 -7.65 7.23
C ASP A 69 -3.97 -8.07 5.78
N GLY A 70 -2.72 -8.41 5.46
CA GLY A 70 -2.26 -8.66 4.10
C GLY A 70 -2.91 -9.86 3.39
N GLU A 71 -3.89 -10.52 4.01
CA GLU A 71 -4.58 -11.66 3.38
C GLU A 71 -5.57 -11.26 2.28
N ALA A 72 -6.03 -10.01 2.28
CA ALA A 72 -7.01 -9.52 1.30
C ALA A 72 -6.39 -8.85 0.06
N ILE A 73 -5.07 -8.61 0.03
CA ILE A 73 -4.39 -7.99 -1.11
C ILE A 73 -3.76 -9.07 -1.98
N LEU A 74 -4.49 -9.49 -3.00
CA LEU A 74 -3.94 -10.34 -4.05
C LEU A 74 -2.94 -9.50 -4.88
N GLY A 75 -1.67 -9.90 -4.89
CA GLY A 75 -0.63 -9.26 -5.70
C GLY A 75 0.25 -8.26 -4.94
N PHE A 76 0.54 -8.48 -3.66
CA PHE A 76 1.56 -7.72 -2.95
C PHE A 76 2.95 -8.24 -3.35
N ASP A 77 3.42 -7.79 -4.51
CA ASP A 77 4.76 -8.10 -5.01
C ASP A 77 5.76 -7.04 -4.54
N ALA A 78 6.92 -7.47 -4.07
CA ALA A 78 8.01 -6.56 -3.79
C ALA A 78 8.50 -5.91 -5.09
N SER A 79 8.51 -4.59 -5.15
CA SER A 79 9.03 -3.86 -6.31
C SER A 79 10.51 -4.14 -6.50
N ILE A 80 10.94 -4.29 -7.75
CA ILE A 80 12.35 -4.46 -8.12
C ILE A 80 12.98 -3.09 -8.34
N ASN A 81 14.20 -2.92 -7.82
CA ASN A 81 15.08 -1.77 -8.06
C ASN A 81 16.39 -2.26 -8.69
N ASP A 82 16.50 -2.15 -10.00
CA ASP A 82 17.69 -2.59 -10.75
C ASP A 82 18.79 -1.53 -10.69
N GLN A 83 19.97 -1.93 -10.26
CA GLN A 83 21.16 -1.09 -10.13
C GLN A 83 22.33 -1.70 -10.93
N THR A 84 22.85 -0.93 -11.88
CA THR A 84 23.96 -1.33 -12.75
C THR A 84 25.25 -0.57 -12.47
N GLY A 85 25.24 0.37 -11.51
CA GLY A 85 26.41 1.13 -11.09
C GLY A 85 27.34 0.33 -10.16
N THR A 86 28.53 0.85 -9.93
CA THR A 86 29.51 0.31 -8.96
C THR A 86 29.29 0.83 -7.53
N ALA A 87 28.39 1.77 -7.34
CA ALA A 87 28.00 2.31 -6.03
C ALA A 87 26.50 2.59 -6.02
N TYR A 88 25.86 2.26 -4.90
CA TYR A 88 24.46 2.56 -4.65
C TYR A 88 24.26 2.99 -3.20
N THR A 89 23.57 4.10 -2.98
CA THR A 89 23.18 4.53 -1.63
C THR A 89 21.68 4.24 -1.44
N LEU A 90 21.33 3.49 -0.38
CA LEU A 90 19.94 3.18 -0.06
C LEU A 90 19.13 4.44 0.17
N LEU A 91 17.90 4.43 -0.32
CA LEU A 91 16.91 5.47 -0.17
C LEU A 91 15.74 4.98 0.70
N SER A 92 15.04 5.89 1.35
CA SER A 92 13.82 5.55 2.10
C SER A 92 12.75 4.88 1.23
N SER A 93 12.75 5.19 -0.07
CA SER A 93 11.86 4.58 -1.06
C SER A 93 12.20 3.12 -1.38
N ASP A 94 13.33 2.57 -0.90
CA ASP A 94 13.71 1.16 -1.07
C ASP A 94 13.10 0.26 0.00
N ASN A 95 12.38 0.84 0.95
CA ASN A 95 11.68 0.06 1.96
C ASN A 95 10.73 -0.97 1.32
N GLY A 96 10.87 -2.24 1.69
CA GLY A 96 10.09 -3.34 1.15
C GLY A 96 10.45 -3.81 -0.26
N LYS A 97 11.51 -3.24 -0.88
CA LYS A 97 11.94 -3.60 -2.23
C LYS A 97 13.00 -4.70 -2.26
N VAL A 98 13.18 -5.25 -3.46
CA VAL A 98 14.35 -6.05 -3.83
C VAL A 98 15.25 -5.20 -4.72
N VAL A 99 16.48 -4.91 -4.26
CA VAL A 99 17.52 -4.24 -5.03
C VAL A 99 18.36 -5.29 -5.74
N VAL A 100 18.35 -5.25 -7.06
CA VAL A 100 19.15 -6.14 -7.91
C VAL A 100 20.41 -5.42 -8.35
N LEU A 101 21.55 -5.97 -8.00
CA LEU A 101 22.88 -5.39 -8.27
C LEU A 101 23.53 -6.16 -9.42
N ASP A 102 23.50 -5.57 -10.62
CA ASP A 102 23.95 -6.21 -11.86
C ASP A 102 25.15 -5.48 -12.45
N ASN A 103 26.33 -5.75 -11.91
CA ASN A 103 27.58 -5.21 -12.42
C ASN A 103 28.69 -6.29 -12.38
N ALA A 104 29.57 -6.31 -13.39
CA ALA A 104 30.71 -7.19 -13.42
C ALA A 104 31.85 -6.74 -12.51
N SER A 105 31.91 -5.45 -12.18
CA SER A 105 32.85 -4.87 -11.22
C SER A 105 32.25 -4.83 -9.82
N ALA A 106 33.09 -4.76 -8.79
CA ALA A 106 32.64 -4.68 -7.40
C ALA A 106 31.66 -3.51 -7.17
N VAL A 107 30.61 -3.76 -6.37
CA VAL A 107 29.56 -2.81 -6.04
C VAL A 107 29.58 -2.51 -4.56
N THR A 108 29.57 -1.23 -4.20
CA THR A 108 29.40 -0.80 -2.80
C THR A 108 27.97 -0.30 -2.57
N VAL A 109 27.26 -0.94 -1.64
CA VAL A 109 25.96 -0.48 -1.14
C VAL A 109 26.19 0.32 0.14
N THR A 110 25.90 1.60 0.11
CA THR A 110 25.98 2.48 1.28
C THR A 110 24.66 2.51 2.02
N VAL A 111 24.70 2.25 3.33
CA VAL A 111 23.55 2.33 4.24
C VAL A 111 23.63 3.65 5.01
N PRO A 112 22.87 4.69 4.59
CA PRO A 112 22.94 6.02 5.20
C PRO A 112 22.08 6.07 6.46
N SER A 113 22.29 7.11 7.29
CA SER A 113 21.38 7.46 8.38
C SER A 113 20.02 7.96 7.86
N GLY A 114 19.01 7.92 8.74
CA GLY A 114 17.69 8.48 8.44
C GLY A 114 16.70 7.53 7.74
N LEU A 115 17.05 6.25 7.56
CA LEU A 115 16.11 5.28 6.98
C LEU A 115 15.00 4.84 7.95
N GLY A 116 15.17 5.12 9.25
CA GLY A 116 14.15 4.83 10.27
C GLY A 116 14.10 3.37 10.73
N ALA A 117 13.55 3.16 11.92
CA ALA A 117 13.27 1.82 12.43
C ALA A 117 12.16 1.17 11.60
N GLY A 118 12.25 -0.14 11.36
CA GLY A 118 11.33 -0.89 10.51
C GLY A 118 11.70 -0.92 9.03
N PHE A 119 12.66 -0.09 8.57
CA PHE A 119 13.16 -0.18 7.21
C PHE A 119 13.68 -1.60 6.92
N ASN A 120 13.29 -2.16 5.79
CA ASN A 120 13.77 -3.46 5.35
C ASN A 120 13.96 -3.46 3.82
N CYS A 121 14.99 -4.15 3.35
CA CYS A 121 15.29 -4.26 1.94
C CYS A 121 16.05 -5.56 1.68
N SER A 122 15.74 -6.21 0.56
CA SER A 122 16.44 -7.41 0.11
C SER A 122 17.39 -7.06 -1.05
N PHE A 123 18.48 -7.80 -1.19
CA PHE A 123 19.50 -7.59 -2.23
C PHE A 123 19.79 -8.89 -2.95
N VAL A 124 19.95 -8.78 -4.26
CA VAL A 124 20.40 -9.90 -5.12
C VAL A 124 21.68 -9.45 -5.83
N GLN A 125 22.78 -10.15 -5.62
CA GLN A 125 23.99 -9.97 -6.42
C GLN A 125 23.82 -10.72 -7.75
N LYS A 126 23.24 -10.06 -8.77
CA LYS A 126 23.01 -10.66 -10.09
C LYS A 126 24.28 -10.66 -10.93
N GLY A 127 25.06 -9.57 -10.86
CA GLY A 127 26.34 -9.46 -11.56
C GLY A 127 27.45 -10.27 -10.89
N ALA A 128 28.56 -10.47 -11.62
CA ALA A 128 29.75 -11.15 -11.11
C ALA A 128 30.54 -10.32 -10.10
N GLY A 129 30.33 -9.00 -10.05
CA GLY A 129 31.02 -8.07 -9.15
C GLY A 129 30.60 -8.26 -7.71
N GLN A 130 31.58 -8.34 -6.81
CA GLN A 130 31.35 -8.52 -5.37
C GLN A 130 30.56 -7.34 -4.79
N VAL A 131 29.45 -7.65 -4.12
CA VAL A 131 28.66 -6.64 -3.39
C VAL A 131 29.16 -6.51 -1.95
N THR A 132 29.44 -5.28 -1.53
CA THR A 132 29.90 -4.95 -0.18
C THR A 132 28.95 -3.90 0.43
N PHE A 133 28.55 -4.10 1.69
CA PHE A 133 27.77 -3.13 2.46
C PHE A 133 28.68 -2.23 3.28
N SER A 134 28.44 -0.93 3.20
CA SER A 134 29.18 0.11 3.93
C SER A 134 28.23 0.97 4.76
N ALA A 135 28.51 1.09 6.04
CA ALA A 135 27.77 1.99 6.93
C ALA A 135 28.20 3.44 6.72
N SER A 136 27.24 4.37 6.67
CA SER A 136 27.48 5.82 6.64
C SER A 136 26.67 6.49 7.75
N SER A 137 27.33 6.80 8.86
CA SER A 137 26.70 7.31 10.10
C SER A 137 25.63 6.36 10.67
N THR A 138 25.81 5.06 10.47
CA THR A 138 24.92 3.99 10.92
C THR A 138 25.73 2.84 11.48
N THR A 139 25.07 1.88 12.14
CA THR A 139 25.68 0.64 12.59
C THR A 139 25.03 -0.53 11.88
N ILE A 140 25.84 -1.40 11.27
CA ILE A 140 25.39 -2.63 10.64
C ILE A 140 25.96 -3.80 11.43
N TYR A 141 25.07 -4.60 12.01
CA TYR A 141 25.42 -5.85 12.68
C TYR A 141 25.23 -7.03 11.73
N ASN A 142 26.12 -7.96 11.77
CA ASN A 142 25.97 -9.28 11.18
C ASN A 142 26.48 -10.32 12.18
N ARG A 143 25.84 -11.47 12.28
CA ARG A 143 26.17 -12.53 13.24
C ARG A 143 27.64 -12.95 13.18
N GLN A 144 28.24 -12.92 12.00
CA GLN A 144 29.61 -13.38 11.73
C GLN A 144 30.55 -12.22 11.38
N SER A 145 30.10 -10.98 11.56
CA SER A 145 30.83 -9.76 11.14
C SER A 145 31.06 -9.68 9.64
N HIS A 146 30.22 -10.34 8.86
CA HIS A 146 30.28 -10.30 7.38
C HIS A 146 29.75 -8.96 6.87
N THR A 147 30.33 -8.49 5.77
CA THR A 147 29.95 -7.23 5.14
C THR A 147 29.63 -7.36 3.66
N LYS A 148 29.73 -8.56 3.10
CA LYS A 148 29.55 -8.81 1.65
C LYS A 148 28.47 -9.87 1.41
N ILE A 149 27.92 -9.91 0.20
CA ILE A 149 27.20 -11.07 -0.30
C ILE A 149 28.25 -12.13 -0.70
N ASN A 150 28.00 -13.37 -0.41
CA ASN A 150 28.98 -14.45 -0.55
C ASN A 150 29.45 -14.66 -2.01
N ALA A 151 28.50 -14.69 -2.97
CA ALA A 151 28.82 -14.95 -4.37
C ALA A 151 27.71 -14.42 -5.30
N GLN A 152 27.93 -14.51 -6.60
CA GLN A 152 26.93 -14.24 -7.62
C GLN A 152 25.66 -15.08 -7.37
N TYR A 153 24.49 -14.48 -7.55
CA TYR A 153 23.16 -15.00 -7.19
C TYR A 153 22.92 -15.20 -5.70
N GLY A 154 23.84 -14.78 -4.84
CA GLY A 154 23.61 -14.70 -3.41
C GLY A 154 22.56 -13.65 -3.07
N VAL A 155 21.81 -13.89 -2.01
CA VAL A 155 20.76 -13.02 -1.49
C VAL A 155 21.07 -12.61 -0.07
N ALA A 156 20.98 -11.31 0.21
CA ALA A 156 21.09 -10.77 1.56
C ALA A 156 19.90 -9.84 1.84
N SER A 157 19.62 -9.58 3.09
CA SER A 157 18.65 -8.58 3.50
C SER A 157 19.19 -7.71 4.64
N ILE A 158 18.69 -6.48 4.70
CA ILE A 158 18.99 -5.55 5.78
C ILE A 158 17.69 -5.14 6.46
N VAL A 159 17.69 -5.11 7.80
CA VAL A 159 16.54 -4.72 8.61
C VAL A 159 16.99 -3.73 9.68
N ALA A 160 16.34 -2.56 9.74
CA ALA A 160 16.54 -1.59 10.81
C ALA A 160 15.64 -1.95 11.99
N TYR A 161 16.20 -2.43 13.10
CA TYR A 161 15.44 -2.71 14.31
C TYR A 161 15.39 -1.52 15.28
N ALA A 162 16.23 -0.52 15.04
CA ALA A 162 16.21 0.77 15.73
C ALA A 162 16.69 1.87 14.77
N ALA A 163 16.54 3.13 15.11
CA ALA A 163 17.07 4.23 14.32
C ALA A 163 18.59 4.02 14.05
N ASP A 164 18.99 4.15 12.80
CA ASP A 164 20.36 4.03 12.31
C ASP A 164 21.10 2.76 12.75
N THR A 165 20.37 1.71 13.10
CA THR A 165 20.90 0.44 13.58
C THR A 165 20.27 -0.73 12.84
N PHE A 166 21.08 -1.47 12.12
CA PHE A 166 20.67 -2.47 11.14
C PHE A 166 21.25 -3.85 11.43
N VAL A 167 20.54 -4.88 11.00
CA VAL A 167 21.05 -6.24 10.90
C VAL A 167 21.14 -6.62 9.43
N LEU A 168 22.31 -7.06 9.00
CA LEU A 168 22.55 -7.70 7.71
C LEU A 168 22.49 -9.22 7.91
N ALA A 169 21.66 -9.90 7.12
CA ALA A 169 21.48 -11.34 7.16
C ALA A 169 21.36 -11.92 5.75
N GLY A 170 21.48 -13.25 5.63
CA GLY A 170 21.37 -13.97 4.36
C GLY A 170 22.68 -14.68 3.98
N ASP A 171 22.90 -14.84 2.68
CA ASP A 171 24.12 -15.46 2.14
C ASP A 171 25.25 -14.42 2.14
N THR A 172 25.94 -14.31 3.28
CA THR A 172 26.96 -13.27 3.52
C THR A 172 28.35 -13.83 3.73
N ALA A 173 29.37 -13.03 3.40
CA ALA A 173 30.79 -13.34 3.57
C ALA A 173 31.57 -12.17 4.18
N SER A 174 32.80 -12.44 4.63
CA SER A 174 33.77 -11.44 5.14
C SER A 174 34.56 -10.74 4.03
#